data_a8a28dc1b7f6d4f73c0fb7844b6738be
#
_entry.id   a8a28dc1b7f6d4f73c0fb7844b6738be
#
_cell.length_a   1.000
_cell.length_b   1.000
_cell.length_c   1.000
_cell.angle_alpha   90.00
_cell.angle_beta   90.00
_cell.angle_gamma   90.00
#
_symmetry.space_group_name_H-M   'P 1'
#
loop_
_entity.id
_entity.type
_entity.pdbx_description
1 polymer ?
#
loop_
_entity_poly.entity_id
_entity_poly.type
_entity_poly.pdbx_seq_one_letter_code
_entity_poly.pdbx_strand_id
1 'polypeptide(L)'
;MPRPIQAIISTSAMSHNLAQVRARIEAAKQVQPTAQASQTYVCAVIKANAYGHGTLNAVRGFAQADALGMIDIQDLVLCREAGWSKPLLLLEGFFEASDVPVLQEHRVTTAIHHDEQLQMLAQAKPAMPIDVYLKINTGMNRLGFSPEQAAAKLAELKRLQQAGKVGRIGHMMHFANADLEQDFVHQAYEQIIQARGDHNGPLSIC
;
A
#
# COMPACT_ATOMS: atom_id res chain seq x y z
N MET A 1 17.26 38.56 -13.26
CA MET A 1 17.88 37.68 -12.27
C MET A 1 16.78 36.70 -11.80
N PRO A 2 17.02 35.40 -11.74
CA PRO A 2 16.07 34.47 -11.15
C PRO A 2 15.87 34.85 -9.68
N ARG A 3 14.63 34.67 -9.18
CA ARG A 3 14.35 34.87 -7.76
C ARG A 3 15.18 33.87 -6.95
N PRO A 4 15.82 34.28 -5.85
CA PRO A 4 16.59 33.36 -5.00
C PRO A 4 15.62 32.52 -4.14
N ILE A 5 14.84 31.63 -4.79
CA ILE A 5 13.95 30.73 -4.10
C ILE A 5 14.71 29.41 -3.87
N GLN A 6 14.75 28.97 -2.63
CA GLN A 6 15.39 27.71 -2.23
C GLN A 6 14.41 26.85 -1.41
N ALA A 7 14.33 25.56 -1.76
CA ALA A 7 13.67 24.56 -0.94
C ALA A 7 14.74 23.71 -0.24
N ILE A 8 14.67 23.62 1.08
CA ILE A 8 15.60 22.81 1.89
C ILE A 8 14.86 21.57 2.34
N ILE A 9 15.31 20.38 1.91
CA ILE A 9 14.74 19.11 2.27
C ILE A 9 15.57 18.47 3.39
N SER A 10 14.93 18.22 4.54
CA SER A 10 15.58 17.61 5.69
C SER A 10 15.21 16.13 5.80
N THR A 11 16.14 15.23 5.50
CA THR A 11 15.96 13.79 5.70
C THR A 11 15.90 13.40 7.17
N SER A 12 16.56 14.16 8.05
CA SER A 12 16.47 13.97 9.50
C SER A 12 15.07 14.29 10.05
N ALA A 13 14.39 15.30 9.49
CA ALA A 13 12.99 15.58 9.83
C ALA A 13 12.06 14.44 9.40
N MET A 14 12.28 13.84 8.22
CA MET A 14 11.53 12.66 7.79
C MET A 14 11.74 11.48 8.75
N SER A 15 12.98 11.19 9.14
CA SER A 15 13.29 10.13 10.11
C SER A 15 12.65 10.41 11.47
N HIS A 16 12.67 11.66 11.93
CA HIS A 16 12.01 12.07 13.18
C HIS A 16 10.50 11.84 13.11
N ASN A 17 9.85 12.26 12.02
CA ASN A 17 8.41 12.08 11.84
C ASN A 17 8.01 10.59 11.83
N LEU A 18 8.80 9.74 11.17
CA LEU A 18 8.58 8.29 11.21
C LEU A 18 8.70 7.74 12.64
N ALA A 19 9.69 8.19 13.40
CA ALA A 19 9.86 7.78 14.80
C ALA A 19 8.66 8.22 15.67
N GLN A 20 8.11 9.42 15.45
CA GLN A 20 6.90 9.88 16.13
C GLN A 20 5.69 9.00 15.82
N VAL A 21 5.49 8.61 14.54
CA VAL A 21 4.42 7.68 14.17
C VAL A 21 4.57 6.35 14.89
N ARG A 22 5.76 5.77 14.90
CA ARG A 22 6.03 4.51 15.60
C ARG A 22 5.77 4.62 17.10
N ALA A 23 6.19 5.70 17.74
CA ALA A 23 5.95 5.92 19.17
C ALA A 23 4.45 6.00 19.50
N ARG A 24 3.64 6.63 18.64
CA ARG A 24 2.18 6.68 18.79
C ARG A 24 1.54 5.31 18.61
N ILE A 25 2.00 4.51 17.65
CA ILE A 25 1.53 3.12 17.46
C ILE A 25 1.82 2.29 18.72
N GLU A 26 3.03 2.36 19.26
CA GLU A 26 3.40 1.61 20.47
C GLU A 26 2.58 2.07 21.68
N ALA A 27 2.34 3.36 21.85
CA ALA A 27 1.49 3.88 22.92
C ALA A 27 0.04 3.37 22.78
N ALA A 28 -0.51 3.34 21.55
CA ALA A 28 -1.86 2.82 21.30
C ALA A 28 -1.97 1.31 21.63
N LYS A 29 -0.95 0.52 21.32
CA LYS A 29 -0.90 -0.92 21.66
C LYS A 29 -0.95 -1.16 23.18
N GLN A 30 -0.37 -0.26 23.97
CA GLN A 30 -0.41 -0.36 25.45
C GLN A 30 -1.80 -0.10 26.02
N VAL A 31 -2.57 0.79 25.38
CA VAL A 31 -3.94 1.15 25.80
C VAL A 31 -4.96 0.08 25.39
N GLN A 32 -4.76 -0.54 24.23
CA GLN A 32 -5.65 -1.58 23.70
C GLN A 32 -4.82 -2.79 23.21
N PRO A 33 -4.35 -3.63 24.13
CA PRO A 33 -3.58 -4.81 23.74
C PRO A 33 -4.50 -5.83 23.07
N THR A 34 -4.45 -5.89 21.74
CA THR A 34 -5.09 -6.95 20.96
C THR A 34 -4.00 -7.89 20.45
N ALA A 35 -4.32 -9.19 20.31
CA ALA A 35 -3.40 -10.18 19.76
C ALA A 35 -2.91 -9.80 18.33
N GLN A 36 -3.68 -9.02 17.60
CA GLN A 36 -3.35 -8.52 16.26
C GLN A 36 -2.47 -7.25 16.29
N ALA A 37 -2.41 -6.51 17.41
CA ALA A 37 -1.57 -5.31 17.54
C ALA A 37 -0.07 -5.63 17.55
N SER A 38 0.32 -6.90 17.70
CA SER A 38 1.73 -7.31 17.86
C SER A 38 2.60 -7.06 16.62
N GLN A 39 2.01 -6.95 15.42
CA GLN A 39 2.74 -6.73 14.16
C GLN A 39 2.11 -5.62 13.32
N THR A 40 2.30 -4.37 13.76
CA THR A 40 1.93 -3.21 12.95
C THR A 40 3.15 -2.74 12.16
N TYR A 41 3.04 -2.74 10.83
CA TYR A 41 4.05 -2.25 9.91
C TYR A 41 3.72 -0.84 9.45
N VAL A 42 4.75 0.00 9.27
CA VAL A 42 4.61 1.36 8.77
C VAL A 42 5.10 1.43 7.33
N CYS A 43 4.16 1.65 6.41
CA CYS A 43 4.47 1.93 5.01
C CYS A 43 4.53 3.46 4.81
N ALA A 44 5.71 3.99 4.50
CA ALA A 44 5.85 5.40 4.18
C ALA A 44 5.43 5.66 2.73
N VAL A 45 4.41 6.51 2.54
CA VAL A 45 3.90 6.86 1.20
C VAL A 45 4.75 7.98 0.62
N ILE A 46 5.39 7.71 -0.52
CA ILE A 46 6.33 8.60 -1.21
C ILE A 46 5.95 8.91 -2.66
N LYS A 47 4.67 8.80 -3.00
CA LYS A 47 4.14 9.11 -4.34
C LYS A 47 4.44 10.55 -4.78
N ALA A 48 4.33 10.82 -6.08
CA ALA A 48 4.56 12.13 -6.68
C ALA A 48 5.92 12.73 -6.29
N ASN A 49 7.01 11.99 -6.54
CA ASN A 49 8.37 12.37 -6.16
C ASN A 49 8.46 12.73 -4.66
N ALA A 50 7.92 11.86 -3.80
CA ALA A 50 7.79 12.05 -2.35
C ALA A 50 7.10 13.38 -2.00
N TYR A 51 5.95 13.66 -2.62
CA TYR A 51 5.23 14.94 -2.46
C TYR A 51 6.13 16.16 -2.74
N GLY A 52 7.00 16.06 -3.73
CA GLY A 52 7.96 17.10 -4.11
C GLY A 52 9.25 17.15 -3.28
N HIS A 53 9.41 16.27 -2.31
CA HIS A 53 10.63 16.23 -1.49
C HIS A 53 11.79 15.46 -2.14
N GLY A 54 11.53 14.77 -3.23
CA GLY A 54 12.49 13.93 -3.95
C GLY A 54 12.52 12.48 -3.45
N THR A 55 12.28 11.55 -4.37
CA THR A 55 12.19 10.10 -4.08
C THR A 55 13.45 9.59 -3.38
N LEU A 56 14.65 9.99 -3.83
CA LEU A 56 15.92 9.59 -3.20
C LEU A 56 16.11 10.17 -1.78
N ASN A 57 15.59 11.36 -1.52
CA ASN A 57 15.59 11.93 -0.17
C ASN A 57 14.66 11.14 0.75
N ALA A 58 13.49 10.73 0.25
CA ALA A 58 12.55 9.92 0.99
C ALA A 58 13.10 8.52 1.29
N VAL A 59 13.77 7.86 0.34
CA VAL A 59 14.45 6.57 0.58
C VAL A 59 15.44 6.68 1.74
N ARG A 60 16.21 7.76 1.80
CA ARG A 60 17.16 8.01 2.92
C ARG A 60 16.45 8.38 4.21
N GLY A 61 15.50 9.29 4.15
CA GLY A 61 14.77 9.80 5.32
C GLY A 61 13.88 8.76 5.97
N PHE A 62 13.30 7.86 5.20
CA PHE A 62 12.45 6.77 5.66
C PHE A 62 13.14 5.41 5.69
N ALA A 63 14.47 5.37 5.78
CA ALA A 63 15.24 4.12 5.81
C ALA A 63 14.77 3.13 6.90
N GLN A 64 14.15 3.62 7.97
CA GLN A 64 13.59 2.80 9.06
C GLN A 64 12.11 2.43 8.84
N ALA A 65 11.44 2.85 7.75
CA ALA A 65 10.11 2.36 7.43
C ALA A 65 10.14 0.87 7.07
N ASP A 66 9.02 0.19 7.24
CA ASP A 66 8.91 -1.24 6.92
C ASP A 66 8.65 -1.46 5.43
N ALA A 67 8.01 -0.48 4.77
CA ALA A 67 7.74 -0.46 3.34
C ALA A 67 7.72 0.98 2.81
N LEU A 68 7.82 1.12 1.49
CA LEU A 68 7.52 2.37 0.79
C LEU A 68 6.32 2.16 -0.13
N GLY A 69 5.40 3.15 -0.15
CA GLY A 69 4.22 3.15 -1.00
C GLY A 69 4.31 4.25 -2.06
N MET A 70 3.98 3.91 -3.30
CA MET A 70 4.05 4.81 -4.45
C MET A 70 2.97 4.49 -5.48
N ILE A 71 2.88 5.29 -6.54
CA ILE A 71 1.93 5.08 -7.64
C ILE A 71 2.63 4.88 -8.98
N ASP A 72 3.87 5.31 -9.11
CA ASP A 72 4.65 5.24 -10.35
C ASP A 72 5.65 4.08 -10.33
N ILE A 73 5.71 3.33 -11.42
CA ILE A 73 6.67 2.25 -11.62
C ILE A 73 8.10 2.79 -11.71
N GLN A 74 8.28 3.98 -12.28
CA GLN A 74 9.60 4.61 -12.38
C GLN A 74 10.18 4.93 -11.00
N ASP A 75 9.35 5.47 -10.08
CA ASP A 75 9.78 5.71 -8.69
C ASP A 75 10.15 4.41 -7.97
N LEU A 76 9.44 3.32 -8.28
CA LEU A 76 9.69 1.99 -7.74
C LEU A 76 11.07 1.47 -8.18
N VAL A 77 11.39 1.54 -9.47
CA VAL A 77 12.70 1.16 -10.03
C VAL A 77 13.80 1.99 -9.37
N LEU A 78 13.61 3.31 -9.33
CA LEU A 78 14.55 4.24 -8.69
C LEU A 78 14.81 3.89 -7.20
N CYS A 79 13.79 3.48 -6.45
CA CYS A 79 13.96 3.03 -5.07
C CYS A 79 14.85 1.77 -4.99
N ARG A 80 14.66 0.80 -5.89
CA ARG A 80 15.49 -0.41 -5.94
C ARG A 80 16.94 -0.10 -6.32
N GLU A 81 17.15 0.75 -7.32
CA GLU A 81 18.47 1.22 -7.72
C GLU A 81 19.18 1.98 -6.60
N ALA A 82 18.43 2.72 -5.78
CA ALA A 82 18.94 3.40 -4.60
C ALA A 82 19.24 2.45 -3.40
N GLY A 83 19.08 1.13 -3.57
CA GLY A 83 19.39 0.12 -2.57
C GLY A 83 18.25 -0.22 -1.60
N TRP A 84 17.01 0.22 -1.85
CA TRP A 84 15.87 -0.16 -1.03
C TRP A 84 15.54 -1.64 -1.21
N SER A 85 15.83 -2.47 -0.21
CA SER A 85 15.63 -3.94 -0.25
C SER A 85 14.33 -4.41 0.41
N LYS A 86 13.65 -3.54 1.18
CA LYS A 86 12.42 -3.85 1.89
C LYS A 86 11.20 -3.79 0.94
N PRO A 87 9.98 -4.18 1.38
CA PRO A 87 8.78 -4.15 0.55
C PRO A 87 8.52 -2.81 -0.13
N LEU A 88 8.03 -2.90 -1.36
CA LEU A 88 7.47 -1.80 -2.14
C LEU A 88 6.01 -2.10 -2.42
N LEU A 89 5.16 -1.08 -2.32
CA LEU A 89 3.72 -1.18 -2.50
C LEU A 89 3.25 -0.19 -3.58
N LEU A 90 2.71 -0.71 -4.67
CA LEU A 90 2.08 0.08 -5.73
C LEU A 90 0.60 0.30 -5.36
N LEU A 91 0.26 1.53 -4.96
CA LEU A 91 -1.00 1.87 -4.27
C LEU A 91 -2.23 1.94 -5.18
N GLU A 92 -2.01 2.18 -6.48
CA GLU A 92 -3.05 2.29 -7.50
C GLU A 92 -3.05 1.09 -8.48
N GLY A 93 -2.18 0.11 -8.22
CA GLY A 93 -2.05 -1.02 -9.12
C GLY A 93 -1.26 -0.65 -10.39
N PHE A 94 -1.36 -1.50 -11.38
CA PHE A 94 -0.72 -1.38 -12.68
C PHE A 94 -1.78 -1.14 -13.75
N PHE A 95 -1.37 -0.54 -14.88
CA PHE A 95 -2.30 -0.10 -15.92
C PHE A 95 -2.18 -0.92 -17.20
N GLU A 96 -1.04 -1.57 -17.41
CA GLU A 96 -0.78 -2.37 -18.61
C GLU A 96 -0.25 -3.77 -18.25
N ALA A 97 -0.52 -4.75 -19.11
CA ALA A 97 -0.01 -6.11 -18.93
C ALA A 97 1.52 -6.17 -18.96
N SER A 98 2.17 -5.23 -19.65
CA SER A 98 3.62 -5.05 -19.70
C SER A 98 4.24 -4.65 -18.37
N ASP A 99 3.46 -4.14 -17.43
CA ASP A 99 3.92 -3.76 -16.08
C ASP A 99 4.17 -5.00 -15.21
N VAL A 100 3.44 -6.10 -15.46
CA VAL A 100 3.50 -7.32 -14.65
C VAL A 100 4.92 -7.88 -14.52
N PRO A 101 5.74 -8.02 -15.57
CA PRO A 101 7.13 -8.44 -15.44
C PRO A 101 7.96 -7.52 -14.55
N VAL A 102 7.76 -6.20 -14.61
CA VAL A 102 8.48 -5.21 -13.80
C VAL A 102 8.13 -5.39 -12.31
N LEU A 103 6.83 -5.60 -11.99
CA LEU A 103 6.40 -5.86 -10.62
C LEU A 103 7.06 -7.12 -10.05
N GLN A 104 7.26 -8.15 -10.88
CA GLN A 104 7.93 -9.38 -10.47
C GLN A 104 9.44 -9.20 -10.27
N GLU A 105 10.13 -8.59 -11.23
CA GLU A 105 11.56 -8.31 -11.16
C GLU A 105 11.92 -7.56 -9.89
N HIS A 106 11.12 -6.56 -9.55
CA HIS A 106 11.34 -5.71 -8.39
C HIS A 106 10.62 -6.19 -7.12
N ARG A 107 9.95 -7.35 -7.14
CA ARG A 107 9.21 -7.95 -6.00
C ARG A 107 8.27 -6.95 -5.35
N VAL A 108 7.37 -6.39 -6.16
CA VAL A 108 6.42 -5.37 -5.74
C VAL A 108 5.11 -5.99 -5.33
N THR A 109 4.57 -5.56 -4.20
CA THR A 109 3.18 -5.80 -3.84
C THR A 109 2.30 -4.75 -4.52
N THR A 110 1.18 -5.13 -5.10
CA THR A 110 0.32 -4.21 -5.85
C THR A 110 -1.12 -4.22 -5.35
N ALA A 111 -1.79 -3.07 -5.42
CA ALA A 111 -3.22 -3.00 -5.18
C ALA A 111 -3.98 -3.50 -6.42
N ILE A 112 -5.08 -4.22 -6.19
CA ILE A 112 -6.06 -4.64 -7.21
C ILE A 112 -7.39 -3.99 -6.85
N HIS A 113 -7.90 -3.15 -7.73
CA HIS A 113 -9.08 -2.34 -7.47
C HIS A 113 -10.06 -2.29 -8.65
N HIS A 114 -9.72 -2.94 -9.77
CA HIS A 114 -10.51 -2.96 -10.99
C HIS A 114 -10.43 -4.31 -11.71
N ASP A 115 -11.49 -4.68 -12.44
CA ASP A 115 -11.58 -5.98 -13.12
C ASP A 115 -10.53 -6.17 -14.22
N GLU A 116 -10.12 -5.10 -14.90
CA GLU A 116 -9.05 -5.17 -15.92
C GLU A 116 -7.72 -5.65 -15.33
N GLN A 117 -7.39 -5.23 -14.10
CA GLN A 117 -6.18 -5.71 -13.41
C GLN A 117 -6.26 -7.22 -13.12
N LEU A 118 -7.42 -7.72 -12.70
CA LEU A 118 -7.66 -9.15 -12.53
C LEU A 118 -7.51 -9.93 -13.83
N GLN A 119 -8.06 -9.39 -14.94
CA GLN A 119 -7.93 -9.98 -16.26
C GLN A 119 -6.48 -10.00 -16.75
N MET A 120 -5.74 -8.91 -16.58
CA MET A 120 -4.32 -8.85 -16.94
C MET A 120 -3.50 -9.87 -16.14
N LEU A 121 -3.72 -10.01 -14.83
CA LEU A 121 -3.09 -11.06 -14.03
C LEU A 121 -3.50 -12.47 -14.48
N ALA A 122 -4.77 -12.67 -14.85
CA ALA A 122 -5.25 -13.97 -15.33
C ALA A 122 -4.58 -14.37 -16.65
N GLN A 123 -4.29 -13.42 -17.51
CA GLN A 123 -3.61 -13.65 -18.79
C GLN A 123 -2.08 -13.71 -18.65
N ALA A 124 -1.52 -13.05 -17.66
CA ALA A 124 -0.08 -13.05 -17.43
C ALA A 124 0.45 -14.47 -17.18
N LYS A 125 1.70 -14.68 -17.58
CA LYS A 125 2.49 -15.89 -17.26
C LYS A 125 3.66 -15.49 -16.36
N PRO A 126 3.38 -15.20 -15.10
CA PRO A 126 4.38 -14.71 -14.18
C PRO A 126 5.44 -15.78 -13.90
N ALA A 127 6.71 -15.39 -13.88
CA ALA A 127 7.82 -16.28 -13.48
C ALA A 127 7.77 -16.60 -11.97
N MET A 128 7.13 -15.71 -11.18
CA MET A 128 6.88 -15.88 -9.76
C MET A 128 5.55 -15.21 -9.38
N PRO A 129 4.86 -15.68 -8.32
CA PRO A 129 3.61 -15.08 -7.85
C PRO A 129 3.80 -13.63 -7.40
N ILE A 130 2.80 -12.79 -7.65
CA ILE A 130 2.76 -11.39 -7.20
C ILE A 130 1.89 -11.28 -5.95
N ASP A 131 2.42 -10.67 -4.88
CA ASP A 131 1.65 -10.33 -3.68
C ASP A 131 0.68 -9.19 -4.00
N VAL A 132 -0.57 -9.28 -3.54
CA VAL A 132 -1.61 -8.31 -3.88
C VAL A 132 -2.41 -7.87 -2.66
N TYR A 133 -2.93 -6.64 -2.72
CA TYR A 133 -3.99 -6.16 -1.85
C TYR A 133 -5.27 -5.97 -2.64
N LEU A 134 -6.34 -6.67 -2.25
CA LEU A 134 -7.69 -6.39 -2.73
C LEU A 134 -8.16 -5.08 -2.12
N LYS A 135 -8.31 -4.05 -2.94
CA LYS A 135 -8.70 -2.72 -2.47
C LYS A 135 -10.21 -2.58 -2.46
N ILE A 136 -10.74 -2.21 -1.30
CA ILE A 136 -12.18 -2.02 -1.05
C ILE A 136 -12.45 -0.53 -0.84
N ASN A 137 -13.49 -0.05 -1.53
CA ASN A 137 -14.01 1.29 -1.34
C ASN A 137 -14.92 1.32 -0.10
N THR A 138 -14.46 1.97 0.94
CA THR A 138 -15.19 2.13 2.22
C THR A 138 -15.69 3.56 2.41
N GLY A 139 -16.12 4.21 1.31
CA GLY A 139 -16.74 5.54 1.35
C GLY A 139 -15.93 6.68 0.73
N MET A 140 -14.66 6.47 0.37
CA MET A 140 -13.87 7.51 -0.31
C MET A 140 -14.27 7.73 -1.77
N ASN A 141 -14.87 6.73 -2.43
CA ASN A 141 -15.40 6.79 -3.80
C ASN A 141 -14.36 7.20 -4.88
N ARG A 142 -13.11 6.80 -4.67
CA ARG A 142 -12.03 7.06 -5.63
C ARG A 142 -11.59 5.78 -6.35
N LEU A 143 -11.17 4.76 -5.62
CA LEU A 143 -10.68 3.47 -6.12
C LEU A 143 -11.11 2.34 -5.20
N GLY A 144 -11.32 1.15 -5.75
CA GLY A 144 -11.65 -0.05 -5.00
C GLY A 144 -12.97 -0.67 -5.45
N PHE A 145 -13.10 -1.97 -5.23
CA PHE A 145 -14.37 -2.66 -5.37
C PHE A 145 -15.33 -2.29 -4.24
N SER A 146 -16.64 -2.38 -4.48
CA SER A 146 -17.58 -2.16 -3.38
C SER A 146 -17.49 -3.30 -2.34
N PRO A 147 -17.90 -3.08 -1.09
CA PRO A 147 -17.91 -4.12 -0.06
C PRO A 147 -18.69 -5.37 -0.48
N GLU A 148 -19.78 -5.21 -1.25
CA GLU A 148 -20.61 -6.30 -1.74
C GLU A 148 -19.89 -7.18 -2.77
N GLN A 149 -18.95 -6.60 -3.52
CA GLN A 149 -18.14 -7.32 -4.51
C GLN A 149 -16.96 -8.06 -3.88
N ALA A 150 -16.58 -7.72 -2.66
CA ALA A 150 -15.34 -8.17 -2.01
C ALA A 150 -15.19 -9.69 -2.00
N ALA A 151 -16.24 -10.42 -1.62
CA ALA A 151 -16.21 -11.89 -1.54
C ALA A 151 -15.98 -12.54 -2.92
N ALA A 152 -16.63 -12.03 -3.97
CA ALA A 152 -16.47 -12.54 -5.33
C ALA A 152 -15.05 -12.25 -5.85
N LYS A 153 -14.53 -11.05 -5.62
CA LYS A 153 -13.17 -10.66 -6.06
C LYS A 153 -12.07 -11.38 -5.29
N LEU A 154 -12.29 -11.62 -4.00
CA LEU A 154 -11.40 -12.48 -3.21
C LEU A 154 -11.37 -13.92 -3.74
N ALA A 155 -12.53 -14.48 -4.10
CA ALA A 155 -12.61 -15.82 -4.68
C ALA A 155 -11.87 -15.90 -6.03
N GLU A 156 -11.93 -14.85 -6.86
CA GLU A 156 -11.19 -14.75 -8.12
C GLU A 156 -9.67 -14.69 -7.86
N LEU A 157 -9.21 -13.84 -6.94
CA LEU A 157 -7.80 -13.78 -6.53
C LEU A 157 -7.29 -15.12 -5.96
N LYS A 158 -8.10 -15.85 -5.18
CA LYS A 158 -7.76 -17.19 -4.68
C LYS A 158 -7.58 -18.19 -5.81
N ARG A 159 -8.39 -18.13 -6.89
CA ARG A 159 -8.17 -18.98 -8.08
C ARG A 159 -6.84 -18.64 -8.77
N LEU A 160 -6.50 -17.35 -8.89
CA LEU A 160 -5.21 -16.92 -9.44
C LEU A 160 -4.04 -17.35 -8.54
N GLN A 161 -4.24 -17.36 -7.22
CA GLN A 161 -3.26 -17.86 -6.25
C GLN A 161 -3.05 -19.38 -6.43
N GLN A 162 -4.09 -20.16 -6.58
CA GLN A 162 -4.01 -21.60 -6.87
C GLN A 162 -3.32 -21.89 -8.21
N ALA A 163 -3.47 -20.98 -9.19
CA ALA A 163 -2.80 -21.05 -10.48
C ALA A 163 -1.34 -20.55 -10.43
N GLY A 164 -0.80 -20.19 -9.26
CA GLY A 164 0.57 -19.72 -9.08
C GLY A 164 0.85 -18.30 -9.60
N LYS A 165 -0.18 -17.53 -9.92
CA LYS A 165 -0.06 -16.15 -10.45
C LYS A 165 -0.03 -15.09 -9.35
N VAL A 166 -0.76 -15.32 -8.29
CA VAL A 166 -0.87 -14.47 -7.11
C VAL A 166 -0.22 -15.16 -5.92
N GLY A 167 0.55 -14.41 -5.14
CA GLY A 167 1.16 -14.83 -3.88
C GLY A 167 0.24 -14.56 -2.70
N ARG A 168 0.68 -13.77 -1.74
CA ARG A 168 -0.15 -13.37 -0.60
C ARG A 168 -1.26 -12.41 -1.04
N ILE A 169 -2.45 -12.61 -0.47
CA ILE A 169 -3.60 -11.72 -0.67
C ILE A 169 -3.86 -10.99 0.64
N GLY A 170 -3.85 -9.68 0.60
CA GLY A 170 -4.28 -8.81 1.68
C GLY A 170 -5.52 -8.02 1.31
N HIS A 171 -6.02 -7.21 2.23
CA HIS A 171 -7.06 -6.21 1.98
C HIS A 171 -6.51 -4.82 2.21
N MET A 172 -7.01 -3.84 1.46
CA MET A 172 -6.61 -2.44 1.57
C MET A 172 -7.83 -1.54 1.54
N MET A 173 -7.81 -0.49 2.35
CA MET A 173 -8.76 0.61 2.29
C MET A 173 -8.06 1.95 2.47
N HIS A 174 -8.79 3.03 2.25
CA HIS A 174 -8.33 4.38 2.53
C HIS A 174 -9.47 5.18 3.18
N PHE A 175 -9.18 5.82 4.30
CA PHE A 175 -10.15 6.69 4.97
C PHE A 175 -10.40 7.95 4.14
N ALA A 176 -11.67 8.32 3.99
CA ALA A 176 -12.05 9.57 3.33
C ALA A 176 -11.87 10.78 4.26
N ASN A 177 -12.19 10.61 5.54
CA ASN A 177 -12.34 11.69 6.52
C ASN A 177 -11.63 11.34 7.84
N ALA A 178 -10.39 10.83 7.76
CA ALA A 178 -9.64 10.42 8.95
C ALA A 178 -9.33 11.56 9.94
N ASP A 179 -9.40 12.80 9.47
CA ASP A 179 -9.10 14.04 10.19
C ASP A 179 -10.36 14.76 10.73
N LEU A 180 -11.57 14.30 10.41
CA LEU A 180 -12.80 15.02 10.76
C LEU A 180 -13.54 14.41 11.96
N GLU A 181 -14.13 13.22 11.79
CA GLU A 181 -14.99 12.62 12.81
C GLU A 181 -14.69 11.13 13.02
N GLN A 182 -14.67 10.71 14.28
CA GLN A 182 -14.38 9.31 14.66
C GLN A 182 -15.40 8.32 14.11
N ASP A 183 -16.67 8.70 13.98
CA ASP A 183 -17.73 7.81 13.52
C ASP A 183 -17.51 7.35 12.07
N PHE A 184 -17.03 8.22 11.18
CA PHE A 184 -16.69 7.84 9.81
C PHE A 184 -15.51 6.87 9.74
N VAL A 185 -14.53 7.04 10.63
CA VAL A 185 -13.38 6.13 10.73
C VAL A 185 -13.85 4.74 11.17
N HIS A 186 -14.73 4.67 12.19
CA HIS A 186 -15.30 3.42 12.67
C HIS A 186 -16.13 2.71 11.60
N GLN A 187 -17.03 3.42 10.93
CA GLN A 187 -17.86 2.84 9.87
C GLN A 187 -17.03 2.27 8.73
N ALA A 188 -16.03 3.01 8.26
CA ALA A 188 -15.13 2.53 7.20
C ALA A 188 -14.32 1.31 7.65
N TYR A 189 -13.88 1.27 8.90
CA TYR A 189 -13.18 0.13 9.47
C TYR A 189 -14.09 -1.10 9.59
N GLU A 190 -15.32 -0.94 10.06
CA GLU A 190 -16.29 -2.04 10.12
C GLU A 190 -16.60 -2.60 8.73
N GLN A 191 -16.76 -1.75 7.73
CA GLN A 191 -16.98 -2.16 6.36
C GLN A 191 -15.84 -3.02 5.81
N ILE A 192 -14.58 -2.65 6.04
CA ILE A 192 -13.45 -3.47 5.57
C ILE A 192 -13.35 -4.78 6.33
N ILE A 193 -13.62 -4.80 7.63
CA ILE A 193 -13.63 -6.04 8.42
C ILE A 193 -14.74 -6.97 7.94
N GLN A 194 -15.93 -6.46 7.68
CA GLN A 194 -17.04 -7.23 7.12
C GLN A 194 -16.72 -7.76 5.71
N ALA A 195 -16.17 -6.89 4.85
CA ALA A 195 -15.82 -7.25 3.47
C ALA A 195 -14.74 -8.33 3.38
N ARG A 196 -13.77 -8.35 4.31
CA ARG A 196 -12.72 -9.38 4.34
C ARG A 196 -13.22 -10.73 4.89
N GLY A 197 -14.30 -10.74 5.70
CA GLY A 197 -14.82 -11.95 6.34
C GLY A 197 -13.72 -12.72 7.11
N ASP A 198 -13.68 -14.02 6.96
CA ASP A 198 -12.71 -14.92 7.63
C ASP A 198 -11.31 -14.93 6.98
N HIS A 199 -11.05 -14.10 5.98
CA HIS A 199 -9.75 -14.06 5.32
C HIS A 199 -8.69 -13.41 6.21
N ASN A 200 -7.65 -14.18 6.61
CA ASN A 200 -6.61 -13.76 7.55
C ASN A 200 -5.37 -13.12 6.90
N GLY A 201 -5.49 -12.65 5.65
CA GLY A 201 -4.40 -11.92 4.98
C GLY A 201 -4.12 -10.56 5.65
N PRO A 202 -3.00 -9.91 5.31
CA PRO A 202 -2.66 -8.61 5.87
C PRO A 202 -3.71 -7.54 5.53
N LEU A 203 -3.89 -6.58 6.43
CA LEU A 203 -4.77 -5.44 6.24
C LEU A 203 -3.95 -4.16 6.16
N SER A 204 -4.10 -3.41 5.08
CA SER A 204 -3.49 -2.09 4.85
C SER A 204 -4.54 -1.00 4.99
N ILE A 205 -4.29 -0.06 5.89
CA ILE A 205 -5.19 1.06 6.20
C ILE A 205 -4.39 2.36 6.09
N CYS A 206 -4.94 3.37 5.46
CA CYS A 206 -4.36 4.72 5.42
C CYS A 206 -5.42 5.81 5.31
#